data_a6e6b1d366d4e19231529a028d2bf8cd
#
_entry.id   a6e6b1d366d4e19231529a028d2bf8cd
#
_cell.length_a   1.000
_cell.length_b   1.000
_cell.length_c   1.000
_cell.angle_alpha   90.00
_cell.angle_beta   90.00
_cell.angle_gamma   90.00
#
_symmetry.space_group_name_H-M   'P 1'
#
loop_
_entity.id
_entity.type
_entity.pdbx_description
1 polymer ?
#
loop_
_entity_poly.entity_id
_entity_poly.type
_entity_poly.pdbx_seq_one_letter_code
_entity_poly.pdbx_strand_id
1 'polypeptide(L)'
;METKIRPDFEKGDGLIPVIIQDSVTLEVLMLGYMNEEAWEKTNLENKVCFYSRSKKRLWTKGEESGNFLYFIKAHIDCDQDTLLLFVRPVGNTCHTGSRSCFKTEYSSNFIFFLEQIIEDRFNQSPESSYVAGLHQKGLAKIAQKVGEEAVE
;
A
#
# COMPACT_ATOMS: atom_id res chain seq x y z
N MET A 1 -13.31 -17.02 9.98
CA MET A 1 -12.84 -17.81 8.81
C MET A 1 -12.56 -16.83 7.69
N GLU A 2 -11.30 -16.58 7.38
CA GLU A 2 -10.97 -15.79 6.19
C GLU A 2 -11.35 -16.61 4.96
N THR A 3 -12.27 -16.08 4.18
CA THR A 3 -12.69 -16.72 2.92
C THR A 3 -11.48 -16.69 1.98
N LYS A 4 -10.93 -17.85 1.66
CA LYS A 4 -9.78 -17.97 0.74
C LYS A 4 -10.20 -17.40 -0.63
N ILE A 5 -9.61 -16.28 -1.01
CA ILE A 5 -9.85 -15.64 -2.32
C ILE A 5 -9.41 -16.59 -3.42
N ARG A 6 -10.28 -16.85 -4.38
CA ARG A 6 -10.02 -17.72 -5.53
C ARG A 6 -10.39 -16.97 -6.82
N PRO A 7 -9.41 -16.31 -7.46
CA PRO A 7 -9.64 -15.67 -8.73
C PRO A 7 -9.95 -16.68 -9.85
N ASP A 8 -10.81 -16.28 -10.77
CA ASP A 8 -11.13 -17.05 -11.95
C ASP A 8 -10.19 -16.66 -13.11
N PHE A 9 -9.07 -17.34 -13.20
CA PHE A 9 -8.08 -17.12 -14.25
C PHE A 9 -8.56 -17.57 -15.64
N GLU A 10 -9.55 -18.46 -15.73
CA GLU A 10 -10.02 -18.99 -17.01
C GLU A 10 -10.73 -17.92 -17.84
N LYS A 11 -11.47 -17.01 -17.20
CA LYS A 11 -12.14 -15.89 -17.87
C LYS A 11 -11.21 -14.97 -18.64
N GLY A 12 -9.96 -14.84 -18.19
CA GLY A 12 -8.95 -13.91 -18.74
C GLY A 12 -7.84 -14.61 -19.52
N ASP A 13 -8.11 -15.75 -20.15
CA ASP A 13 -7.09 -16.55 -20.86
C ASP A 13 -5.85 -16.83 -19.98
N GLY A 14 -6.07 -17.14 -18.73
CA GLY A 14 -5.02 -17.42 -17.73
C GLY A 14 -4.41 -16.17 -17.06
N LEU A 15 -4.87 -14.97 -17.39
CA LEU A 15 -4.38 -13.70 -16.81
C LEU A 15 -5.53 -12.82 -16.34
N ILE A 16 -5.44 -12.29 -15.14
CA ILE A 16 -6.37 -11.30 -14.62
C ILE A 16 -5.67 -9.97 -14.34
N PRO A 17 -6.37 -8.84 -14.51
CA PRO A 17 -5.88 -7.54 -14.08
C PRO A 17 -5.81 -7.46 -12.56
N VAL A 18 -4.80 -6.74 -12.09
CA VAL A 18 -4.57 -6.55 -10.65
C VAL A 18 -4.31 -5.08 -10.39
N ILE A 19 -5.22 -4.45 -9.67
CA ILE A 19 -5.10 -3.08 -9.20
C ILE A 19 -4.30 -3.09 -7.91
N ILE A 20 -3.28 -2.26 -7.83
CA ILE A 20 -2.45 -2.11 -6.63
C ILE A 20 -2.79 -0.79 -5.95
N GLN A 21 -3.16 -0.88 -4.68
CA GLN A 21 -3.54 0.26 -3.86
C GLN A 21 -2.70 0.28 -2.58
N ASP A 22 -2.21 1.45 -2.21
CA ASP A 22 -1.55 1.65 -0.92
C ASP A 22 -2.54 1.42 0.21
N SER A 23 -2.19 0.58 1.19
CA SER A 23 -3.08 0.19 2.28
C SER A 23 -3.35 1.31 3.29
N VAL A 24 -2.52 2.35 3.30
CA VAL A 24 -2.63 3.50 4.20
C VAL A 24 -3.25 4.69 3.51
N THR A 25 -2.67 5.12 2.39
CA THR A 25 -3.13 6.33 1.69
C THR A 25 -4.32 6.09 0.77
N LEU A 26 -4.64 4.84 0.48
CA LEU A 26 -5.64 4.40 -0.49
C LEU A 26 -5.37 4.89 -1.92
N GLU A 27 -4.16 5.36 -2.19
CA GLU A 27 -3.74 5.77 -3.52
C GLU A 27 -3.60 4.54 -4.43
N VAL A 28 -4.15 4.61 -5.64
CA VAL A 28 -3.90 3.59 -6.67
C VAL A 28 -2.50 3.78 -7.22
N LEU A 29 -1.64 2.78 -7.05
CA LEU A 29 -0.22 2.87 -7.38
C LEU A 29 0.10 2.42 -8.80
N MET A 30 -0.49 1.31 -9.22
CA MET A 30 -0.29 0.75 -10.56
C MET A 30 -1.35 -0.30 -10.89
N LEU A 31 -1.37 -0.72 -12.15
CA LEU A 31 -2.05 -1.91 -12.62
C LEU A 31 -1.02 -2.89 -13.17
N GLY A 32 -1.17 -4.17 -12.84
CA GLY A 32 -0.40 -5.26 -13.39
C GLY A 32 -1.29 -6.43 -13.82
N TYR A 33 -0.68 -7.56 -14.15
CA TYR A 33 -1.39 -8.79 -14.47
C TYR A 33 -0.80 -9.95 -13.68
N MET A 34 -1.64 -10.87 -13.25
CA MET A 34 -1.24 -12.11 -12.59
C MET A 34 -1.84 -13.31 -13.32
N ASN A 35 -1.06 -14.39 -13.39
CA ASN A 35 -1.56 -15.73 -13.58
C ASN A 35 -1.66 -16.42 -12.21
N GLU A 36 -2.15 -17.63 -12.17
CA GLU A 36 -2.30 -18.40 -10.93
C GLU A 36 -0.97 -18.53 -10.16
N GLU A 37 0.14 -18.84 -10.88
CA GLU A 37 1.47 -18.95 -10.28
C GLU A 37 1.96 -17.64 -9.64
N ALA A 38 1.69 -16.49 -10.27
CA ALA A 38 2.02 -15.16 -9.71
C ALA A 38 1.22 -14.89 -8.43
N TRP A 39 -0.05 -15.27 -8.42
CA TRP A 39 -0.92 -15.14 -7.25
C TRP A 39 -0.47 -16.02 -6.09
N GLU A 40 -0.15 -17.28 -6.35
CA GLU A 40 0.38 -18.20 -5.33
C GLU A 40 1.70 -17.68 -4.76
N LYS A 41 2.62 -17.23 -5.61
CA LYS A 41 3.89 -16.66 -5.19
C LYS A 41 3.72 -15.41 -4.34
N THR A 42 2.78 -14.53 -4.69
CA THR A 42 2.46 -13.33 -3.90
C THR A 42 2.01 -13.71 -2.49
N ASN A 43 1.14 -14.70 -2.36
CA ASN A 43 0.66 -15.18 -1.05
C ASN A 43 1.77 -15.86 -0.23
N LEU A 44 2.66 -16.60 -0.87
CA LEU A 44 3.74 -17.31 -0.20
C LEU A 44 4.84 -16.36 0.31
N GLU A 45 5.26 -15.41 -0.51
CA GLU A 45 6.40 -14.53 -0.23
C GLU A 45 5.99 -13.20 0.42
N ASN A 46 4.69 -12.89 0.50
CA ASN A 46 4.16 -11.59 0.92
C ASN A 46 4.73 -10.40 0.13
N LYS A 47 5.18 -10.63 -1.10
CA LYS A 47 5.67 -9.64 -2.04
C LYS A 47 4.90 -9.76 -3.35
N VAL A 48 4.44 -8.64 -3.89
CA VAL A 48 3.63 -8.67 -5.11
C VAL A 48 4.47 -9.17 -6.28
N CYS A 49 4.05 -10.29 -6.84
CA CYS A 49 4.58 -10.89 -8.05
C CYS A 49 3.57 -10.76 -9.19
N PHE A 50 4.03 -10.34 -10.36
CA PHE A 50 3.22 -10.21 -11.56
C PHE A 50 3.65 -11.18 -12.63
N TYR A 51 2.80 -11.35 -13.64
CA TYR A 51 3.17 -11.98 -14.90
C TYR A 51 3.37 -10.93 -15.99
N SER A 52 4.58 -10.89 -16.55
CA SER A 52 4.91 -9.98 -17.66
C SER A 52 4.38 -10.55 -18.97
N ARG A 53 3.40 -9.87 -19.57
CA ARG A 53 2.82 -10.26 -20.88
C ARG A 53 3.83 -10.19 -22.02
N SER A 54 4.74 -9.22 -21.99
CA SER A 54 5.76 -9.02 -23.03
C SER A 54 6.95 -9.98 -22.90
N LYS A 55 7.43 -10.19 -21.65
CA LYS A 55 8.59 -11.08 -21.38
C LYS A 55 8.18 -12.52 -21.12
N LYS A 56 6.88 -12.81 -20.98
CA LYS A 56 6.30 -14.14 -20.69
C LYS A 56 6.95 -14.83 -19.49
N ARG A 57 7.18 -14.07 -18.40
CA ARG A 57 7.77 -14.57 -17.16
C ARG A 57 7.14 -13.92 -15.93
N LEU A 58 7.28 -14.57 -14.81
CA LEU A 58 7.03 -13.94 -13.51
C LEU A 58 8.07 -12.86 -13.22
N TRP A 59 7.65 -11.81 -12.49
CA TRP A 59 8.55 -10.80 -11.94
C TRP A 59 8.00 -10.23 -10.63
N THR A 60 8.83 -10.19 -9.61
CA THR A 60 8.47 -9.59 -8.32
C THR A 60 8.71 -8.08 -8.40
N LYS A 61 7.69 -7.29 -8.09
CA LYS A 61 7.84 -5.84 -8.10
C LYS A 61 8.91 -5.41 -7.10
N GLY A 62 9.92 -4.69 -7.61
CA GLY A 62 11.08 -4.28 -6.82
C GLY A 62 12.29 -5.21 -6.93
N GLU A 63 12.25 -6.29 -7.71
CA GLU A 63 13.38 -7.23 -7.86
C GLU A 63 14.67 -6.57 -8.34
N GLU A 64 14.59 -5.49 -9.13
CA GLU A 64 15.74 -4.72 -9.61
C GLU A 64 15.98 -3.43 -8.80
N SER A 65 14.92 -2.75 -8.39
CA SER A 65 15.01 -1.42 -7.77
C SER A 65 15.07 -1.40 -6.24
N GLY A 66 14.75 -2.53 -5.59
CA GLY A 66 14.56 -2.59 -4.14
C GLY A 66 13.20 -2.03 -3.66
N ASN A 67 12.43 -1.38 -4.52
CA ASN A 67 11.13 -0.80 -4.18
C ASN A 67 10.04 -1.88 -4.22
N PHE A 68 10.05 -2.76 -3.24
CA PHE A 68 9.07 -3.84 -3.10
C PHE A 68 7.70 -3.32 -2.71
N LEU A 69 6.67 -4.06 -3.10
CA LEU A 69 5.30 -3.91 -2.65
C LEU A 69 4.97 -5.10 -1.73
N TYR A 70 4.86 -4.86 -0.43
CA TYR A 70 4.48 -5.89 0.52
C TYR A 70 2.98 -6.09 0.51
N PHE A 71 2.54 -7.31 0.26
CA PHE A 71 1.14 -7.70 0.23
C PHE A 71 0.54 -7.67 1.63
N ILE A 72 -0.62 -7.05 1.80
CA ILE A 72 -1.36 -6.93 3.06
C ILE A 72 -2.67 -7.72 3.00
N LYS A 73 -3.52 -7.42 2.00
CA LYS A 73 -4.79 -8.08 1.78
C LYS A 73 -5.24 -7.94 0.33
N ALA A 74 -6.18 -8.77 -0.07
CA ALA A 74 -6.80 -8.70 -1.38
C ALA A 74 -8.32 -8.62 -1.27
N HIS A 75 -8.92 -8.05 -2.30
CA HIS A 75 -10.33 -8.21 -2.62
C HIS A 75 -10.42 -8.70 -4.06
N ILE A 76 -11.44 -9.47 -4.33
CA ILE A 76 -11.81 -9.89 -5.67
C ILE A 76 -13.13 -9.21 -6.03
N ASP A 77 -13.30 -8.88 -7.28
CA ASP A 77 -14.55 -8.27 -7.74
C ASP A 77 -15.71 -9.26 -7.82
N CYS A 78 -16.88 -8.79 -8.25
CA CYS A 78 -18.13 -9.53 -8.15
C CYS A 78 -18.19 -10.76 -9.07
N ASP A 79 -17.45 -10.77 -10.17
CA ASP A 79 -17.39 -11.85 -11.13
C ASP A 79 -16.05 -12.58 -11.18
N GLN A 80 -15.17 -12.30 -10.21
CA GLN A 80 -13.96 -13.03 -9.84
C GLN A 80 -12.82 -12.96 -10.86
N ASP A 81 -12.79 -11.96 -11.71
CA ASP A 81 -11.78 -11.83 -12.76
C ASP A 81 -10.84 -10.61 -12.58
N THR A 82 -11.02 -9.82 -11.50
CA THR A 82 -10.14 -8.68 -11.18
C THR A 82 -9.76 -8.70 -9.71
N LEU A 83 -8.47 -8.52 -9.40
CA LEU A 83 -7.98 -8.36 -8.03
C LEU A 83 -7.68 -6.91 -7.69
N LEU A 84 -8.08 -6.51 -6.48
CA LEU A 84 -7.60 -5.31 -5.80
C LEU A 84 -6.68 -5.74 -4.65
N LEU A 85 -5.38 -5.45 -4.77
CA LEU A 85 -4.40 -5.72 -3.73
C LEU A 85 -4.07 -4.46 -2.94
N PHE A 86 -4.22 -4.56 -1.63
CA PHE A 86 -3.71 -3.57 -0.69
C PHE A 86 -2.28 -3.93 -0.32
N VAL A 87 -1.39 -2.97 -0.48
CA VAL A 87 0.03 -3.16 -0.27
C VAL A 87 0.64 -2.08 0.60
N ARG A 88 1.81 -2.39 1.18
CA ARG A 88 2.70 -1.39 1.77
C ARG A 88 3.91 -1.22 0.85
N PRO A 89 4.04 -0.09 0.15
CA PRO A 89 5.20 0.20 -0.69
C PRO A 89 6.41 0.58 0.16
N VAL A 90 7.61 0.15 -0.25
CA VAL A 90 8.88 0.55 0.38
C VAL A 90 9.37 1.89 -0.17
N GLY A 91 8.99 2.22 -1.40
CA GLY A 91 9.41 3.43 -2.08
C GLY A 91 8.55 3.69 -3.31
N ASN A 92 9.09 4.45 -4.25
CA ASN A 92 8.40 4.83 -5.47
C ASN A 92 8.04 3.60 -6.32
N THR A 93 6.76 3.50 -6.69
CA THR A 93 6.26 2.36 -7.46
C THR A 93 6.58 2.47 -8.93
N CYS A 94 6.51 3.68 -9.50
CA CYS A 94 6.75 3.88 -10.92
C CYS A 94 8.25 3.83 -11.26
N HIS A 95 8.60 3.25 -12.41
CA HIS A 95 9.97 3.23 -12.94
C HIS A 95 10.50 4.63 -13.31
N THR A 96 9.62 5.63 -13.47
CA THR A 96 9.99 7.03 -13.70
C THR A 96 10.35 7.79 -12.42
N GLY A 97 10.33 7.11 -11.26
CA GLY A 97 10.62 7.70 -9.97
C GLY A 97 9.43 8.38 -9.29
N SER A 98 8.21 8.29 -9.85
CA SER A 98 7.00 8.76 -9.18
C SER A 98 6.42 7.68 -8.25
N ARG A 99 5.68 8.12 -7.22
CA ARG A 99 5.03 7.21 -6.26
C ARG A 99 4.01 6.30 -6.96
N SER A 100 3.19 6.86 -7.84
CA SER A 100 2.17 6.15 -8.62
C SER A 100 2.47 6.21 -10.11
N CYS A 101 2.08 5.18 -10.86
CA CYS A 101 2.10 5.17 -12.32
C CYS A 101 1.06 6.13 -12.94
N PHE A 102 0.05 6.51 -12.18
CA PHE A 102 -1.04 7.37 -12.65
C PHE A 102 -0.75 8.87 -12.51
N LYS A 103 0.38 9.25 -11.89
CA LYS A 103 0.80 10.65 -11.71
C LYS A 103 -0.29 11.54 -11.12
N THR A 104 -1.09 10.99 -10.22
CA THR A 104 -2.10 11.77 -9.50
C THR A 104 -1.40 12.79 -8.60
N GLU A 105 -1.79 14.06 -8.69
CA GLU A 105 -1.35 15.05 -7.71
C GLU A 105 -2.00 14.73 -6.35
N TYR A 106 -1.22 14.85 -5.29
CA TYR A 106 -1.60 14.53 -3.91
C TYR A 106 -2.68 15.48 -3.38
N SER A 107 -3.89 15.45 -3.88
CA SER A 107 -4.92 16.36 -3.36
C SER A 107 -5.98 15.70 -2.48
N SER A 108 -6.09 14.38 -2.48
CA SER A 108 -7.32 13.76 -1.96
C SER A 108 -7.26 13.15 -0.56
N ASN A 109 -6.08 12.99 0.05
CA ASN A 109 -5.97 12.34 1.36
C ASN A 109 -4.99 13.02 2.32
N PHE A 110 -5.10 14.35 2.46
CA PHE A 110 -4.28 15.12 3.41
C PHE A 110 -4.36 14.54 4.84
N ILE A 111 -5.51 14.03 5.25
CA ILE A 111 -5.70 13.44 6.58
C ILE A 111 -4.82 12.19 6.75
N PHE A 112 -4.79 11.28 5.78
CA PHE A 112 -3.93 10.10 5.84
C PHE A 112 -2.44 10.45 5.79
N PHE A 113 -2.09 11.46 4.99
CA PHE A 113 -0.73 11.97 4.96
C PHE A 113 -0.32 12.58 6.31
N LEU A 114 -1.22 13.34 6.94
CA LEU A 114 -0.99 13.91 8.27
C LEU A 114 -0.84 12.81 9.33
N GLU A 115 -1.69 11.79 9.29
CA GLU A 115 -1.62 10.63 10.18
C GLU A 115 -0.25 9.93 10.08
N GLN A 116 0.24 9.68 8.86
CA GLN A 116 1.58 9.12 8.64
C GLN A 116 2.69 10.01 9.23
N ILE A 117 2.62 11.33 9.02
CA ILE A 117 3.60 12.26 9.60
C ILE A 117 3.59 12.15 11.13
N ILE A 118 2.42 12.05 11.73
CA ILE A 118 2.29 11.93 13.18
C ILE A 118 2.90 10.62 13.67
N GLU A 119 2.61 9.49 13.01
CA GLU A 119 3.20 8.18 13.34
C GLU A 119 4.71 8.17 13.20
N ASP A 120 5.25 8.72 12.12
CA ASP A 120 6.70 8.84 11.90
C ASP A 120 7.37 9.66 13.01
N ARG A 121 6.70 10.71 13.48
CA ARG A 121 7.21 11.56 14.56
C ARG A 121 7.12 10.88 15.93
N PHE A 122 6.20 9.97 16.16
CA PHE A 122 6.15 9.18 17.41
C PHE A 122 7.40 8.33 17.60
N ASN A 123 8.02 7.87 16.51
CA ASN A 123 9.22 7.05 16.51
C ASN A 123 10.54 7.84 16.63
N GLN A 124 10.46 9.17 16.70
CA GLN A 124 11.62 10.06 16.90
C GLN A 124 11.94 10.23 18.40
N SER A 125 13.13 10.78 18.69
CA SER A 125 13.45 11.11 20.07
C SER A 125 12.63 12.31 20.57
N PRO A 126 12.19 12.33 21.84
CA PRO A 126 11.44 13.44 22.42
C PRO A 126 12.18 14.79 22.38
N GLU A 127 13.52 14.77 22.32
CA GLU A 127 14.35 15.97 22.21
C GLU A 127 14.30 16.59 20.80
N SER A 128 14.06 15.75 19.77
CA SER A 128 14.03 16.17 18.37
C SER A 128 12.62 16.41 17.82
N SER A 129 11.58 15.92 18.51
CA SER A 129 10.21 15.97 18.03
C SER A 129 9.24 16.37 19.16
N TYR A 130 8.56 17.49 18.99
CA TYR A 130 7.49 17.94 19.89
C TYR A 130 6.39 16.89 20.00
N VAL A 131 6.01 16.26 18.89
CA VAL A 131 4.97 15.22 18.81
C VAL A 131 5.38 13.98 19.61
N ALA A 132 6.64 13.53 19.50
CA ALA A 132 7.18 12.43 20.30
C ALA A 132 7.17 12.78 21.81
N GLY A 133 7.60 13.98 22.17
CA GLY A 133 7.58 14.46 23.56
C GLY A 133 6.17 14.55 24.13
N LEU A 134 5.20 14.94 23.32
CA LEU A 134 3.79 15.02 23.73
C LEU A 134 3.21 13.60 23.89
N HIS A 135 3.51 12.69 22.97
CA HIS A 135 3.08 11.29 23.04
C HIS A 135 3.60 10.58 24.29
N GLN A 136 4.87 10.80 24.64
CA GLN A 136 5.47 10.23 25.86
C GLN A 136 4.80 10.72 27.15
N LYS A 137 4.27 11.95 27.17
CA LYS A 137 3.52 12.49 28.32
C LYS A 137 2.12 11.92 28.47
N GLY A 138 1.66 11.14 27.49
CA GLY A 138 0.42 10.36 27.53
C GLY A 138 -0.84 11.13 27.14
N LEU A 139 -1.94 10.39 27.06
CA LEU A 139 -3.22 10.84 26.51
C LEU A 139 -3.78 12.09 27.23
N ALA A 140 -3.65 12.18 28.56
CA ALA A 140 -4.15 13.32 29.31
C ALA A 140 -3.49 14.66 28.88
N LYS A 141 -2.17 14.61 28.59
CA LYS A 141 -1.45 15.79 28.11
C LYS A 141 -1.79 16.14 26.66
N ILE A 142 -2.02 15.13 25.82
CA ILE A 142 -2.50 15.35 24.45
C ILE A 142 -3.88 16.02 24.49
N ALA A 143 -4.82 15.50 25.28
CA ALA A 143 -6.17 16.06 25.40
C ALA A 143 -6.15 17.49 25.94
N GLN A 144 -5.31 17.77 26.95
CA GLN A 144 -5.11 19.14 27.44
C GLN A 144 -4.67 20.07 26.31
N LYS A 145 -3.68 19.64 25.50
CA LYS A 145 -3.13 20.48 24.43
C LYS A 145 -4.16 20.70 23.31
N VAL A 146 -4.95 19.69 22.95
CA VAL A 146 -6.06 19.86 22.00
C VAL A 146 -7.07 20.89 22.52
N GLY A 147 -7.40 20.87 23.81
CA GLY A 147 -8.29 21.87 24.42
C GLY A 147 -7.71 23.28 24.41
N GLU A 148 -6.42 23.42 24.66
CA GLU A 148 -5.71 24.72 24.59
C GLU A 148 -5.80 25.30 23.16
N GLU A 149 -5.41 24.53 22.15
CA GLU A 149 -5.41 24.96 20.75
C GLU A 149 -6.82 25.22 20.18
N ALA A 150 -7.84 24.56 20.74
CA ALA A 150 -9.23 24.73 20.28
C ALA A 150 -9.89 26.03 20.75
N VAL A 151 -9.31 26.72 21.75
CA VAL A 151 -9.87 27.98 22.31
C VAL A 151 -9.03 29.21 21.95
N GLU A 152 -7.86 29.05 21.33
CA GLU A 152 -7.08 30.12 20.70
C GLU A 152 -7.64 30.49 19.32
#